data_c7709fe21458ad3db39337351a491bb4
#
_entry.id   c7709fe21458ad3db39337351a491bb4
#
_cell.length_a   1.000
_cell.length_b   1.000
_cell.length_c   1.000
_cell.angle_alpha   90.00
_cell.angle_beta   90.00
_cell.angle_gamma   90.00
#
_symmetry.space_group_name_H-M   'P 1'
#
loop_
_entity.id
_entity.type
_entity.pdbx_description
1 polymer ?
#
loop_
_entity_poly.entity_id
_entity_poly.type
_entity_poly.pdbx_seq_one_letter_code
_entity_poly.pdbx_strand_id
1 'polypeptide(L)'
;ILVTHHHKDHVGGIQALLDFAQVPVYGPDNPAIANISQPLKEGGTFTVLDEQFQVSEVPGHTLDHIAYLSTSTQQPLLFCGDSLFSAGCGRLFEGSAEQMFTSLTKYIHLQPETLVYPTHEYTLANVSFATAVEPDNLDLQEYLSWCIKQRQENKPTLPTTIGRELAINPFLRSSEPTIAQSVGNHFSMSNIDPVAVFRQTRLWKDHF
;
A
#
# COMPACT_ATOMS: atom_id res chain seq x y z
N ILE A 1 -10.85 14.24 9.16
CA ILE A 1 -10.99 12.97 8.44
C ILE A 1 -10.02 12.99 7.27
N LEU A 2 -9.28 11.87 7.04
CA LEU A 2 -8.40 11.69 5.89
C LEU A 2 -8.99 10.59 5.00
N VAL A 3 -9.20 10.87 3.72
CA VAL A 3 -9.75 9.96 2.72
C VAL A 3 -8.71 9.69 1.67
N THR A 4 -8.43 8.42 1.38
CA THR A 4 -7.40 8.03 0.41
C THR A 4 -7.92 7.88 -1.01
N HIS A 5 -9.14 7.38 -1.19
CA HIS A 5 -9.76 7.14 -2.50
C HIS A 5 -11.28 6.93 -2.36
N HIS A 6 -12.00 6.81 -3.48
CA HIS A 6 -13.46 6.88 -3.54
C HIS A 6 -14.21 5.57 -3.22
N HIS A 7 -13.55 4.45 -2.96
CA HIS A 7 -14.25 3.20 -2.68
C HIS A 7 -15.15 3.31 -1.46
N LYS A 8 -16.27 2.62 -1.49
CA LYS A 8 -17.37 2.77 -0.53
C LYS A 8 -16.97 2.49 0.92
N ASP A 9 -16.08 1.55 1.15
CA ASP A 9 -15.56 1.20 2.48
C ASP A 9 -14.62 2.28 3.06
N HIS A 10 -14.11 3.19 2.22
CA HIS A 10 -13.29 4.33 2.63
C HIS A 10 -14.07 5.65 2.78
N VAL A 11 -15.21 5.78 2.11
CA VAL A 11 -15.99 7.04 2.14
C VAL A 11 -17.36 6.88 2.79
N GLY A 12 -17.86 5.66 2.95
CA GLY A 12 -19.24 5.41 3.41
C GLY A 12 -19.54 5.89 4.82
N GLY A 13 -18.52 6.09 5.66
CA GLY A 13 -18.68 6.61 7.02
C GLY A 13 -18.59 8.12 7.18
N ILE A 14 -18.23 8.88 6.14
CA ILE A 14 -17.94 10.32 6.24
C ILE A 14 -19.13 11.09 6.81
N GLN A 15 -20.34 10.87 6.28
CA GLN A 15 -21.53 11.61 6.72
C GLN A 15 -21.83 11.34 8.20
N ALA A 16 -21.80 10.09 8.64
CA ALA A 16 -22.05 9.74 10.04
C ALA A 16 -21.02 10.37 11.00
N LEU A 17 -19.76 10.46 10.58
CA LEU A 17 -18.72 11.14 11.36
C LEU A 17 -18.95 12.66 11.40
N LEU A 18 -19.39 13.27 10.31
CA LEU A 18 -19.72 14.69 10.25
C LEU A 18 -20.97 15.04 11.05
N ASP A 19 -21.96 14.14 11.13
CA ASP A 19 -23.14 14.30 11.99
C ASP A 19 -22.75 14.29 13.47
N PHE A 20 -21.71 13.53 13.82
CA PHE A 20 -21.18 13.49 15.20
C PHE A 20 -20.29 14.69 15.51
N ALA A 21 -19.40 15.10 14.59
CA ALA A 21 -18.49 16.23 14.76
C ALA A 21 -18.19 16.93 13.42
N GLN A 22 -18.40 18.24 13.38
CA GLN A 22 -18.07 19.07 12.22
C GLN A 22 -16.55 19.28 12.17
N VAL A 23 -15.87 18.50 11.34
CA VAL A 23 -14.41 18.51 11.18
C VAL A 23 -14.03 18.62 9.71
N PRO A 24 -12.83 19.13 9.35
CA PRO A 24 -12.35 19.10 7.98
C PRO A 24 -12.24 17.66 7.45
N VAL A 25 -12.60 17.48 6.18
CA VAL A 25 -12.45 16.24 5.43
C VAL A 25 -11.45 16.49 4.32
N TYR A 26 -10.27 15.93 4.45
CA TYR A 26 -9.19 15.97 3.46
C TYR A 26 -9.31 14.74 2.55
N GLY A 27 -9.10 14.89 1.27
CA GLY A 27 -9.18 13.78 0.32
C GLY A 27 -8.77 14.17 -1.09
N PRO A 28 -8.79 13.22 -2.03
CA PRO A 28 -8.47 13.52 -3.43
C PRO A 28 -9.45 14.54 -4.02
N ASP A 29 -8.98 15.33 -4.99
CA ASP A 29 -9.81 16.25 -5.76
C ASP A 29 -10.71 15.46 -6.74
N ASN A 30 -11.64 14.72 -6.18
CA ASN A 30 -12.61 13.89 -6.92
C ASN A 30 -14.04 14.29 -6.53
N PRO A 31 -14.80 14.93 -7.45
CA PRO A 31 -16.17 15.39 -7.16
C PRO A 31 -17.17 14.26 -6.90
N ALA A 32 -16.83 13.02 -7.20
CA ALA A 32 -17.64 11.85 -6.86
C ALA A 32 -17.63 11.51 -5.37
N ILE A 33 -16.64 12.01 -4.61
CA ILE A 33 -16.57 11.84 -3.15
C ILE A 33 -17.30 12.99 -2.48
N ALA A 34 -18.46 12.69 -1.91
CA ALA A 34 -19.23 13.71 -1.18
C ALA A 34 -18.47 14.18 0.09
N ASN A 35 -18.67 15.45 0.45
CA ASN A 35 -18.20 16.04 1.70
C ASN A 35 -16.67 16.24 1.82
N ILE A 36 -15.88 16.10 0.77
CA ILE A 36 -14.49 16.58 0.79
C ILE A 36 -14.53 18.12 0.91
N SER A 37 -14.08 18.65 2.05
CA SER A 37 -13.99 20.09 2.29
C SER A 37 -12.60 20.67 1.99
N GLN A 38 -11.58 19.80 1.92
CA GLN A 38 -10.19 20.13 1.66
C GLN A 38 -9.64 19.19 0.56
N PRO A 39 -9.89 19.47 -0.73
CA PRO A 39 -9.34 18.67 -1.81
C PRO A 39 -7.82 18.81 -1.90
N LEU A 40 -7.13 17.69 -2.11
CA LEU A 40 -5.68 17.60 -2.11
C LEU A 40 -5.17 16.97 -3.42
N LYS A 41 -3.94 17.35 -3.80
CA LYS A 41 -3.22 16.88 -5.00
C LYS A 41 -1.76 16.56 -4.67
N GLU A 42 -1.05 15.98 -5.63
CA GLU A 42 0.39 15.69 -5.55
C GLU A 42 1.18 16.88 -5.00
N GLY A 43 2.04 16.60 -4.02
CA GLY A 43 2.91 17.59 -3.38
C GLY A 43 2.21 18.52 -2.41
N GLY A 44 0.89 18.45 -2.28
CA GLY A 44 0.12 19.24 -1.29
C GLY A 44 0.58 18.94 0.13
N THR A 45 0.52 19.96 1.00
CA THR A 45 0.84 19.81 2.43
C THR A 45 -0.29 20.35 3.29
N PHE A 46 -0.51 19.75 4.45
CA PHE A 46 -1.48 20.22 5.43
C PHE A 46 -1.06 19.78 6.84
N THR A 47 -1.67 20.36 7.86
CA THR A 47 -1.38 20.02 9.26
C THR A 47 -2.65 19.55 9.95
N VAL A 48 -2.53 18.43 10.68
CA VAL A 48 -3.60 17.87 11.52
C VAL A 48 -2.97 17.40 12.84
N LEU A 49 -3.54 17.80 13.97
CA LEU A 49 -3.05 17.45 15.32
C LEU A 49 -1.56 17.77 15.52
N ASP A 50 -1.14 18.95 15.06
CA ASP A 50 0.25 19.43 15.07
C ASP A 50 1.23 18.62 14.22
N GLU A 51 0.74 17.63 13.44
CA GLU A 51 1.51 16.81 12.53
C GLU A 51 1.37 17.31 11.11
N GLN A 52 2.49 17.56 10.42
CA GLN A 52 2.51 17.97 9.03
C GLN A 52 2.53 16.74 8.11
N PHE A 53 1.64 16.74 7.12
CA PHE A 53 1.54 15.71 6.11
C PHE A 53 1.86 16.24 4.72
N GLN A 54 2.53 15.41 3.93
CA GLN A 54 2.71 15.58 2.49
C GLN A 54 1.83 14.57 1.75
N VAL A 55 1.22 15.02 0.65
CA VAL A 55 0.34 14.21 -0.20
C VAL A 55 1.12 13.67 -1.39
N SER A 56 0.90 12.40 -1.70
CA SER A 56 1.35 11.77 -2.95
C SER A 56 0.16 11.17 -3.67
N GLU A 57 -0.04 11.50 -4.94
CA GLU A 57 -0.94 10.75 -5.82
C GLU A 57 -0.32 9.40 -6.14
N VAL A 58 -1.07 8.33 -5.93
CA VAL A 58 -0.61 6.94 -6.08
C VAL A 58 -1.63 6.11 -6.86
N PRO A 59 -1.89 6.49 -8.13
CA PRO A 59 -2.86 5.80 -8.97
C PRO A 59 -2.45 4.35 -9.22
N GLY A 60 -3.45 3.49 -9.34
CA GLY A 60 -3.27 2.06 -9.60
C GLY A 60 -4.47 1.26 -9.11
N HIS A 61 -4.70 1.21 -7.82
CA HIS A 61 -5.90 0.61 -7.24
C HIS A 61 -7.16 1.35 -7.72
N THR A 62 -7.18 2.66 -7.54
CA THR A 62 -8.08 3.61 -8.22
C THR A 62 -7.25 4.71 -8.88
N LEU A 63 -7.83 5.49 -9.79
CA LEU A 63 -7.13 6.60 -10.44
C LEU A 63 -6.99 7.83 -9.55
N ASP A 64 -7.90 8.01 -8.60
CA ASP A 64 -7.92 9.13 -7.66
C ASP A 64 -7.14 8.88 -6.36
N HIS A 65 -6.47 7.73 -6.23
CA HIS A 65 -5.85 7.32 -4.99
C HIS A 65 -4.71 8.25 -4.57
N ILE A 66 -4.75 8.72 -3.31
CA ILE A 66 -3.68 9.50 -2.68
C ILE A 66 -3.21 8.82 -1.38
N ALA A 67 -1.97 9.09 -1.02
CA ALA A 67 -1.37 8.68 0.23
C ALA A 67 -0.89 9.89 1.03
N TYR A 68 -0.76 9.75 2.34
CA TYR A 68 -0.34 10.79 3.26
C TYR A 68 0.92 10.36 4.01
N LEU A 69 2.00 11.13 3.85
CA LEU A 69 3.26 10.93 4.58
C LEU A 69 3.41 12.02 5.64
N SER A 70 3.52 11.63 6.90
CA SER A 70 3.90 12.53 7.97
C SER A 70 5.37 12.93 7.85
N THR A 71 5.68 14.20 8.03
CA THR A 71 7.04 14.75 7.83
C THR A 71 7.65 15.34 9.10
N SER A 72 6.90 15.47 10.18
CA SER A 72 7.32 16.17 11.41
C SER A 72 7.68 15.26 12.58
N THR A 73 7.39 13.95 12.48
CA THR A 73 7.71 13.00 13.55
C THR A 73 9.15 12.45 13.44
N GLN A 74 9.71 12.03 14.60
CA GLN A 74 10.95 11.26 14.60
C GLN A 74 10.82 9.89 13.93
N GLN A 75 9.58 9.36 13.90
CA GLN A 75 9.21 8.14 13.18
C GLN A 75 8.11 8.48 12.18
N PRO A 76 8.42 8.64 10.90
CA PRO A 76 7.45 9.01 9.89
C PRO A 76 6.30 8.00 9.78
N LEU A 77 5.09 8.49 9.44
CA LEU A 77 3.87 7.70 9.29
C LEU A 77 3.40 7.78 7.84
N LEU A 78 3.15 6.64 7.22
CA LEU A 78 2.56 6.55 5.89
C LEU A 78 1.16 5.94 5.98
N PHE A 79 0.14 6.73 5.67
CA PHE A 79 -1.23 6.25 5.43
C PHE A 79 -1.39 6.00 3.94
N CYS A 80 -1.20 4.75 3.53
CA CYS A 80 -1.11 4.36 2.12
C CYS A 80 -2.44 3.88 1.52
N GLY A 81 -3.52 3.82 2.30
CA GLY A 81 -4.80 3.29 1.83
C GLY A 81 -4.65 1.89 1.25
N ASP A 82 -5.18 1.72 0.03
CA ASP A 82 -5.17 0.44 -0.70
C ASP A 82 -4.08 0.39 -1.79
N SER A 83 -3.06 1.26 -1.73
CA SER A 83 -1.93 1.17 -2.65
C SER A 83 -0.91 0.12 -2.22
N LEU A 84 -0.52 0.11 -0.94
CA LEU A 84 0.46 -0.82 -0.36
C LEU A 84 -0.18 -1.59 0.81
N PHE A 85 0.05 -2.89 0.84
CA PHE A 85 -0.28 -3.78 1.97
C PHE A 85 0.97 -4.49 2.46
N SER A 86 0.94 -5.01 3.69
CA SER A 86 2.06 -5.83 4.15
C SER A 86 2.21 -7.07 3.28
N ALA A 87 3.41 -7.27 2.72
CA ALA A 87 3.79 -8.28 1.73
C ALA A 87 2.90 -8.28 0.47
N GLY A 88 2.27 -7.14 0.11
CA GLY A 88 1.34 -7.07 -1.00
C GLY A 88 1.09 -5.64 -1.50
N CYS A 89 0.22 -5.52 -2.48
CA CYS A 89 -0.32 -4.24 -2.96
C CYS A 89 -1.80 -4.38 -3.35
N GLY A 90 -2.45 -3.25 -3.56
CA GLY A 90 -3.84 -3.20 -4.01
C GLY A 90 -4.08 -3.90 -5.35
N ARG A 91 -5.28 -4.44 -5.51
CA ARG A 91 -5.76 -4.93 -6.80
C ARG A 91 -5.95 -3.74 -7.75
N LEU A 92 -5.70 -3.96 -9.05
CA LEU A 92 -5.87 -2.93 -10.07
C LEU A 92 -7.31 -2.94 -10.57
N PHE A 93 -8.16 -2.04 -10.05
CA PHE A 93 -9.54 -1.90 -10.52
C PHE A 93 -9.66 -0.90 -11.67
N GLU A 94 -8.88 0.19 -11.63
CA GLU A 94 -8.99 1.28 -12.60
C GLU A 94 -7.66 1.59 -13.29
N GLY A 95 -6.56 1.55 -12.54
CA GLY A 95 -5.24 1.88 -13.06
C GLY A 95 -4.54 0.71 -13.74
N SER A 96 -3.38 1.02 -14.34
CA SER A 96 -2.51 0.03 -14.96
C SER A 96 -1.41 -0.46 -14.01
N ALA A 97 -0.77 -1.57 -14.37
CA ALA A 97 0.40 -2.09 -13.64
C ALA A 97 1.56 -1.09 -13.64
N GLU A 98 1.74 -0.34 -14.73
CA GLU A 98 2.75 0.72 -14.85
C GLU A 98 2.49 1.87 -13.87
N GLN A 99 1.22 2.28 -13.75
CA GLN A 99 0.83 3.32 -12.81
C GLN A 99 1.08 2.89 -11.37
N MET A 100 0.63 1.67 -10.98
CA MET A 100 0.84 1.16 -9.64
C MET A 100 2.33 0.95 -9.33
N PHE A 101 3.10 0.41 -10.27
CA PHE A 101 4.56 0.28 -10.12
C PHE A 101 5.22 1.63 -9.85
N THR A 102 4.88 2.64 -10.66
CA THR A 102 5.39 4.02 -10.46
C THR A 102 4.96 4.58 -9.11
N SER A 103 3.72 4.37 -8.70
CA SER A 103 3.20 4.80 -7.41
C SER A 103 3.95 4.16 -6.24
N LEU A 104 4.18 2.86 -6.29
CA LEU A 104 4.90 2.13 -5.24
C LEU A 104 6.39 2.49 -5.20
N THR A 105 7.00 2.85 -6.35
CA THR A 105 8.38 3.32 -6.41
C THR A 105 8.61 4.59 -5.57
N LYS A 106 7.58 5.41 -5.34
CA LYS A 106 7.68 6.56 -4.42
C LYS A 106 7.99 6.12 -2.99
N TYR A 107 7.53 4.95 -2.57
CA TYR A 107 7.69 4.45 -1.19
C TYR A 107 9.07 3.85 -0.92
N ILE A 108 9.75 3.28 -1.94
CA ILE A 108 11.06 2.63 -1.72
C ILE A 108 12.17 3.61 -1.29
N HIS A 109 11.96 4.92 -1.48
CA HIS A 109 12.91 5.96 -1.08
C HIS A 109 12.61 6.55 0.31
N LEU A 110 11.55 6.10 0.97
CA LEU A 110 11.23 6.54 2.32
C LEU A 110 12.18 5.92 3.35
N GLN A 111 12.27 6.55 4.51
CA GLN A 111 13.09 6.01 5.61
C GLN A 111 12.61 4.61 6.00
N PRO A 112 13.52 3.64 6.23
CA PRO A 112 13.14 2.27 6.58
C PRO A 112 12.25 2.16 7.82
N GLU A 113 12.40 3.10 8.77
CA GLU A 113 11.65 3.18 10.02
C GLU A 113 10.23 3.73 9.84
N THR A 114 9.88 4.23 8.65
CA THR A 114 8.53 4.76 8.36
C THR A 114 7.49 3.68 8.64
N LEU A 115 6.57 3.98 9.56
CA LEU A 115 5.44 3.11 9.85
C LEU A 115 4.41 3.20 8.72
N VAL A 116 4.01 2.05 8.21
CA VAL A 116 3.05 1.94 7.12
C VAL A 116 1.72 1.44 7.67
N TYR A 117 0.68 2.21 7.46
CA TYR A 117 -0.69 1.93 7.88
C TYR A 117 -1.59 1.63 6.67
N PRO A 118 -1.60 0.38 6.20
CA PRO A 118 -2.60 -0.07 5.22
C PRO A 118 -3.99 -0.13 5.87
N THR A 119 -5.02 -0.05 5.06
CA THR A 119 -6.40 -0.05 5.55
C THR A 119 -6.95 -1.43 5.90
N HIS A 120 -6.37 -2.50 5.37
CA HIS A 120 -6.89 -3.87 5.53
C HIS A 120 -5.85 -4.84 6.08
N GLU A 121 -6.30 -5.76 6.94
CA GLU A 121 -5.50 -6.82 7.58
C GLU A 121 -5.40 -8.03 6.62
N TYR A 122 -4.78 -7.85 5.44
CA TYR A 122 -4.59 -8.91 4.43
C TYR A 122 -3.27 -9.67 4.57
N THR A 123 -2.51 -9.40 5.63
CA THR A 123 -1.12 -9.82 5.79
C THR A 123 -0.93 -11.32 5.60
N LEU A 124 -1.70 -12.19 6.26
CA LEU A 124 -1.52 -13.64 6.13
C LEU A 124 -1.69 -14.13 4.69
N ALA A 125 -2.73 -13.66 3.99
CA ALA A 125 -2.96 -14.03 2.59
C ALA A 125 -1.86 -13.51 1.66
N ASN A 126 -1.33 -12.32 1.95
CA ASN A 126 -0.25 -11.73 1.19
C ASN A 126 1.08 -12.45 1.43
N VAL A 127 1.42 -12.73 2.68
CA VAL A 127 2.65 -13.45 3.04
C VAL A 127 2.64 -14.87 2.46
N SER A 128 1.49 -15.56 2.48
CA SER A 128 1.35 -16.87 1.81
C SER A 128 1.68 -16.79 0.32
N PHE A 129 1.17 -15.78 -0.38
CA PHE A 129 1.52 -15.55 -1.77
C PHE A 129 2.99 -15.16 -1.97
N ALA A 130 3.50 -14.23 -1.16
CA ALA A 130 4.90 -13.81 -1.24
C ALA A 130 5.86 -14.99 -1.05
N THR A 131 5.54 -15.93 -0.15
CA THR A 131 6.30 -17.18 0.04
C THR A 131 6.25 -18.08 -1.20
N ALA A 132 5.15 -18.10 -1.94
CA ALA A 132 5.09 -18.84 -3.21
C ALA A 132 5.97 -18.20 -4.30
N VAL A 133 6.12 -16.87 -4.27
CA VAL A 133 6.98 -16.12 -5.19
C VAL A 133 8.46 -16.27 -4.81
N GLU A 134 8.81 -16.20 -3.54
CA GLU A 134 10.20 -16.21 -3.05
C GLU A 134 10.34 -17.16 -1.83
N PRO A 135 10.30 -18.48 -2.05
CA PRO A 135 10.27 -19.47 -0.97
C PRO A 135 11.52 -19.50 -0.10
N ASP A 136 12.67 -19.10 -0.63
CA ASP A 136 13.97 -19.11 0.05
C ASP A 136 14.27 -17.80 0.81
N ASN A 137 13.35 -16.84 0.84
CA ASN A 137 13.51 -15.61 1.59
C ASN A 137 13.30 -15.83 3.09
N LEU A 138 14.40 -15.77 3.85
CA LEU A 138 14.40 -16.05 5.29
C LEU A 138 13.61 -15.00 6.09
N ASP A 139 13.71 -13.72 5.73
CA ASP A 139 12.95 -12.64 6.38
C ASP A 139 11.45 -12.87 6.24
N LEU A 140 11.02 -13.35 5.07
CA LEU A 140 9.63 -13.66 4.78
C LEU A 140 9.14 -14.88 5.59
N GLN A 141 9.95 -15.93 5.72
CA GLN A 141 9.63 -17.12 6.52
C GLN A 141 9.49 -16.78 8.02
N GLU A 142 10.41 -15.95 8.54
CA GLU A 142 10.33 -15.46 9.91
C GLU A 142 9.07 -14.61 10.12
N TYR A 143 8.80 -13.70 9.18
CA TYR A 143 7.61 -12.84 9.24
C TYR A 143 6.31 -13.63 9.17
N LEU A 144 6.23 -14.67 8.33
CA LEU A 144 5.07 -15.59 8.29
C LEU A 144 4.82 -16.21 9.66
N SER A 145 5.89 -16.73 10.28
CA SER A 145 5.80 -17.36 11.59
C SER A 145 5.28 -16.40 12.67
N TRP A 146 5.78 -15.16 12.65
CA TRP A 146 5.31 -14.09 13.54
C TRP A 146 3.85 -13.73 13.27
N CYS A 147 3.45 -13.56 12.00
CA CYS A 147 2.06 -13.23 11.63
C CYS A 147 1.07 -14.30 12.10
N ILE A 148 1.39 -15.57 11.92
CA ILE A 148 0.56 -16.68 12.39
C ILE A 148 0.34 -16.57 13.90
N LYS A 149 1.42 -16.36 14.67
CA LYS A 149 1.32 -16.19 16.13
C LYS A 149 0.47 -15.00 16.52
N GLN A 150 0.65 -13.82 15.88
CA GLN A 150 -0.16 -12.63 16.15
C GLN A 150 -1.64 -12.93 15.93
N ARG A 151 -1.99 -13.55 14.80
CA ARG A 151 -3.40 -13.84 14.47
C ARG A 151 -4.02 -14.92 15.38
N GLN A 152 -3.25 -15.90 15.83
CA GLN A 152 -3.70 -16.87 16.84
C GLN A 152 -4.03 -16.21 18.19
N GLU A 153 -3.30 -15.13 18.53
CA GLU A 153 -3.53 -14.33 19.73
C GLU A 153 -4.58 -13.20 19.51
N ASN A 154 -5.25 -13.15 18.36
CA ASN A 154 -6.17 -12.07 17.95
C ASN A 154 -5.52 -10.68 17.94
N LYS A 155 -4.22 -10.60 17.73
CA LYS A 155 -3.47 -9.35 17.61
C LYS A 155 -3.33 -8.93 16.14
N PRO A 156 -3.28 -7.62 15.83
CA PRO A 156 -3.02 -7.15 14.49
C PRO A 156 -1.59 -7.44 14.06
N THR A 157 -1.37 -7.53 12.75
CA THR A 157 -0.02 -7.59 12.15
C THR A 157 0.44 -6.23 11.63
N LEU A 158 -0.40 -5.23 11.72
CA LEU A 158 -0.17 -3.85 11.30
C LEU A 158 0.00 -2.92 12.51
N PRO A 159 0.74 -1.80 12.37
CA PRO A 159 1.43 -1.34 11.17
C PRO A 159 2.66 -2.19 10.82
N THR A 160 3.08 -2.10 9.55
CA THR A 160 4.37 -2.60 9.09
C THR A 160 5.37 -1.44 8.96
N THR A 161 6.56 -1.66 8.40
CA THR A 161 7.55 -0.61 8.12
C THR A 161 8.03 -0.70 6.68
N ILE A 162 8.48 0.42 6.12
CA ILE A 162 9.10 0.42 4.78
C ILE A 162 10.29 -0.54 4.72
N GLY A 163 11.14 -0.56 5.74
CA GLY A 163 12.28 -1.48 5.79
C GLY A 163 11.87 -2.95 5.71
N ARG A 164 10.80 -3.33 6.43
CA ARG A 164 10.25 -4.69 6.32
C ARG A 164 9.71 -4.96 4.93
N GLU A 165 8.91 -4.07 4.38
CA GLU A 165 8.33 -4.27 3.05
C GLU A 165 9.40 -4.36 1.96
N LEU A 166 10.50 -3.63 2.06
CA LEU A 166 11.65 -3.76 1.16
C LEU A 166 12.36 -5.12 1.26
N ALA A 167 12.27 -5.79 2.41
CA ALA A 167 12.84 -7.13 2.59
C ALA A 167 11.93 -8.26 2.08
N ILE A 168 10.59 -8.07 2.14
CA ILE A 168 9.65 -9.21 1.97
C ILE A 168 8.59 -9.01 0.87
N ASN A 169 8.32 -7.77 0.43
CA ASN A 169 7.19 -7.50 -0.45
C ASN A 169 7.56 -7.69 -1.93
N PRO A 170 7.02 -8.70 -2.64
CA PRO A 170 7.40 -8.97 -4.03
C PRO A 170 7.04 -7.83 -4.99
N PHE A 171 6.09 -6.96 -4.63
CA PHE A 171 5.68 -5.83 -5.46
C PHE A 171 6.65 -4.64 -5.36
N LEU A 172 7.27 -4.42 -4.21
CA LEU A 172 8.35 -3.42 -4.05
C LEU A 172 9.69 -3.94 -4.58
N ARG A 173 9.83 -5.26 -4.73
CA ARG A 173 11.05 -5.97 -5.08
C ARG A 173 11.01 -6.55 -6.50
N SER A 174 10.16 -6.03 -7.38
CA SER A 174 10.02 -6.50 -8.77
C SER A 174 11.30 -6.36 -9.60
N SER A 175 12.27 -5.55 -9.16
CA SER A 175 13.61 -5.41 -9.75
C SER A 175 14.62 -6.43 -9.24
N GLU A 176 14.29 -7.20 -8.18
CA GLU A 176 15.21 -8.18 -7.61
C GLU A 176 15.33 -9.40 -8.50
N PRO A 177 16.55 -9.91 -8.74
CA PRO A 177 16.77 -11.06 -9.61
C PRO A 177 16.00 -12.31 -9.20
N THR A 178 15.85 -12.56 -7.88
CA THR A 178 15.12 -13.70 -7.33
C THR A 178 13.64 -13.64 -7.70
N ILE A 179 13.00 -12.48 -7.55
CA ILE A 179 11.61 -12.24 -7.94
C ILE A 179 11.46 -12.37 -9.45
N ALA A 180 12.31 -11.68 -10.24
CA ALA A 180 12.27 -11.70 -11.69
C ALA A 180 12.41 -13.13 -12.23
N GLN A 181 13.32 -13.94 -11.67
CA GLN A 181 13.51 -15.34 -12.07
C GLN A 181 12.30 -16.20 -11.70
N SER A 182 11.78 -16.07 -10.49
CA SER A 182 10.61 -16.84 -10.03
C SER A 182 9.39 -16.59 -10.89
N VAL A 183 9.05 -15.32 -11.09
CA VAL A 183 7.90 -14.90 -11.91
C VAL A 183 8.14 -15.25 -13.39
N GLY A 184 9.37 -15.04 -13.89
CA GLY A 184 9.77 -15.41 -15.23
C GLY A 184 9.60 -16.90 -15.51
N ASN A 185 10.00 -17.75 -14.58
CA ASN A 185 9.82 -19.20 -14.69
C ASN A 185 8.33 -19.60 -14.65
N HIS A 186 7.55 -18.99 -13.75
CA HIS A 186 6.11 -19.28 -13.59
C HIS A 186 5.32 -18.99 -14.87
N PHE A 187 5.64 -17.90 -15.56
CA PHE A 187 4.93 -17.46 -16.77
C PHE A 187 5.69 -17.69 -18.07
N SER A 188 6.85 -18.36 -18.04
CA SER A 188 7.73 -18.57 -19.24
C SER A 188 8.04 -17.23 -19.96
N MET A 189 8.39 -16.21 -19.18
CA MET A 189 8.64 -14.86 -19.73
C MET A 189 9.99 -14.78 -20.44
N SER A 190 10.01 -14.08 -21.58
CA SER A 190 11.25 -13.65 -22.26
C SER A 190 11.69 -12.24 -21.85
N ASN A 191 10.76 -11.40 -21.40
CA ASN A 191 11.02 -10.05 -20.90
C ASN A 191 10.85 -10.03 -19.37
N ILE A 192 11.92 -9.69 -18.67
CA ILE A 192 11.99 -9.60 -17.21
C ILE A 192 12.27 -8.16 -16.72
N ASP A 193 11.89 -7.14 -17.50
CA ASP A 193 11.95 -5.78 -16.97
C ASP A 193 11.03 -5.63 -15.75
N PRO A 194 11.36 -4.72 -14.79
CA PRO A 194 10.66 -4.64 -13.52
C PRO A 194 9.15 -4.42 -13.63
N VAL A 195 8.69 -3.67 -14.62
CA VAL A 195 7.25 -3.42 -14.83
C VAL A 195 6.53 -4.67 -15.33
N ALA A 196 7.16 -5.43 -16.24
CA ALA A 196 6.63 -6.70 -16.71
C ALA A 196 6.58 -7.74 -15.58
N VAL A 197 7.62 -7.80 -14.75
CA VAL A 197 7.66 -8.64 -13.54
C VAL A 197 6.54 -8.24 -12.58
N PHE A 198 6.39 -6.97 -12.27
CA PHE A 198 5.32 -6.44 -11.42
C PHE A 198 3.92 -6.84 -11.94
N ARG A 199 3.67 -6.63 -13.24
CA ARG A 199 2.40 -6.97 -13.89
C ARG A 199 2.07 -8.45 -13.74
N GLN A 200 3.04 -9.33 -13.99
CA GLN A 200 2.83 -10.77 -13.88
C GLN A 200 2.71 -11.23 -12.42
N THR A 201 3.44 -10.61 -11.49
CA THR A 201 3.27 -10.84 -10.05
C THR A 201 1.85 -10.49 -9.61
N ARG A 202 1.30 -9.36 -10.08
CA ARG A 202 -0.09 -8.98 -9.77
C ARG A 202 -1.09 -9.97 -10.36
N LEU A 203 -0.90 -10.35 -11.62
CA LEU A 203 -1.73 -11.37 -12.29
C LEU A 203 -1.68 -12.71 -11.52
N TRP A 204 -0.50 -13.15 -11.11
CA TRP A 204 -0.35 -14.36 -10.28
C TRP A 204 -1.12 -14.26 -8.98
N LYS A 205 -0.97 -13.15 -8.26
CA LYS A 205 -1.72 -12.91 -7.01
C LYS A 205 -3.23 -12.88 -7.19
N ASP A 206 -3.73 -12.42 -8.33
CA ASP A 206 -5.16 -12.34 -8.61
C ASP A 206 -5.79 -13.72 -8.83
N HIS A 207 -4.97 -14.74 -9.15
CA HIS A 207 -5.40 -16.12 -9.38
C HIS A 207 -4.89 -17.11 -8.31
N PHE A 208 -4.17 -16.62 -7.30
CA PHE A 208 -3.65 -17.41 -6.20
C PHE A 208 -4.71 -17.62 -5.10
#